data_72f78a873513b791cc498b1c659810b9
#
_entry.id   72f78a873513b791cc498b1c659810b9
#
_cell.length_a   1.000
_cell.length_b   1.000
_cell.length_c   1.000
_cell.angle_alpha   90.00
_cell.angle_beta   90.00
_cell.angle_gamma   90.00
#
_symmetry.space_group_name_H-M   'P 1'
#
loop_
_entity.id
_entity.type
_entity.pdbx_description
1 polymer ?
#
loop_
_entity_poly.entity_id
_entity_poly.type
_entity_poly.pdbx_seq_one_letter_code
_entity_poly.pdbx_strand_id
1 'polypeptide(L)'
;MTIRKAKLNDVPDIHRLVNHYAGERIMLPRTLTDLYENVWEFTVVAEDEGRLVGCGALKLYNQEVAEIRSLCVDETLKSKGIGREVMEELLNEAEAFGLKTVFALTIAPTFFEKLGFREVPRERFPTKVWRDCLRCERYTCCDEKAVTMELADRPTKLGESAPEATEVSS
;
A
#
# COMPACT_ATOMS: atom_id res chain seq x y z
N MET A 1 -7.39 16.54 -8.17
CA MET A 1 -7.22 15.07 -7.99
C MET A 1 -8.20 14.55 -6.96
N THR A 2 -8.71 13.36 -7.18
CA THR A 2 -9.66 12.70 -6.29
C THR A 2 -9.11 11.38 -5.82
N ILE A 3 -9.14 11.13 -4.51
CA ILE A 3 -8.82 9.84 -3.94
C ILE A 3 -10.12 9.11 -3.55
N ARG A 4 -10.23 7.84 -3.92
CA ARG A 4 -11.47 7.06 -3.72
C ARG A 4 -11.22 5.56 -3.85
N LYS A 5 -12.21 4.76 -3.47
CA LYS A 5 -12.17 3.32 -3.74
C LYS A 5 -12.26 3.06 -5.25
N ALA A 6 -11.59 2.02 -5.69
CA ALA A 6 -11.60 1.61 -7.09
C ALA A 6 -12.97 1.10 -7.52
N LYS A 7 -13.26 1.26 -8.79
CA LYS A 7 -14.44 0.73 -9.49
C LYS A 7 -14.00 -0.25 -10.57
N LEU A 8 -14.91 -1.05 -11.07
CA LEU A 8 -14.59 -2.01 -12.14
C LEU A 8 -13.95 -1.35 -13.37
N ASN A 9 -14.39 -0.15 -13.71
CA ASN A 9 -13.85 0.59 -14.84
C ASN A 9 -12.39 1.06 -14.65
N ASP A 10 -11.90 1.06 -13.42
CA ASP A 10 -10.52 1.44 -13.11
C ASP A 10 -9.53 0.31 -13.35
N VAL A 11 -10.00 -0.93 -13.46
CA VAL A 11 -9.14 -2.10 -13.53
C VAL A 11 -8.10 -2.04 -14.66
N PRO A 12 -8.43 -1.62 -15.89
CA PRO A 12 -7.40 -1.49 -16.93
C PRO A 12 -6.28 -0.52 -16.57
N ASP A 13 -6.60 0.60 -15.92
CA ASP A 13 -5.59 1.56 -15.48
C ASP A 13 -4.77 1.06 -14.30
N ILE A 14 -5.39 0.39 -13.35
CA ILE A 14 -4.68 -0.27 -12.25
C ILE A 14 -3.71 -1.30 -12.83
N HIS A 15 -4.16 -2.11 -13.78
CA HIS A 15 -3.33 -3.10 -14.48
C HIS A 15 -2.12 -2.43 -15.14
N ARG A 16 -2.33 -1.32 -15.83
CA ARG A 16 -1.25 -0.55 -16.47
C ARG A 16 -0.23 -0.06 -15.44
N LEU A 17 -0.68 0.57 -14.36
CA LEU A 17 0.19 1.12 -13.31
C LEU A 17 1.01 0.02 -12.62
N VAL A 18 0.35 -1.04 -12.16
CA VAL A 18 1.01 -2.12 -11.42
C VAL A 18 2.00 -2.87 -12.30
N ASN A 19 1.60 -3.22 -13.52
CA ASN A 19 2.46 -4.03 -14.39
C ASN A 19 3.60 -3.24 -15.02
N HIS A 20 3.50 -1.92 -15.10
CA HIS A 20 4.66 -1.08 -15.41
C HIS A 20 5.80 -1.33 -14.41
N TYR A 21 5.51 -1.29 -13.12
CA TYR A 21 6.51 -1.54 -12.08
C TYR A 21 6.88 -3.03 -11.96
N ALA A 22 5.97 -3.92 -12.26
CA ALA A 22 6.28 -5.36 -12.34
C ALA A 22 7.29 -5.65 -13.46
N GLY A 23 7.17 -4.96 -14.59
CA GLY A 23 8.15 -5.02 -15.69
C GLY A 23 9.54 -4.58 -15.27
N GLU A 24 9.64 -3.65 -14.33
CA GLU A 24 10.89 -3.19 -13.71
C GLU A 24 11.32 -4.05 -12.51
N ARG A 25 10.59 -5.12 -12.21
CA ARG A 25 10.81 -6.03 -11.07
C ARG A 25 10.74 -5.36 -9.70
N ILE A 26 9.98 -4.27 -9.60
CA ILE A 26 9.78 -3.53 -8.35
C ILE A 26 8.63 -4.14 -7.54
N MET A 27 7.67 -4.77 -8.20
CA MET A 27 6.54 -5.45 -7.57
C MET A 27 6.08 -6.66 -8.39
N LEU A 28 5.22 -7.49 -7.79
CA LEU A 28 4.64 -8.65 -8.48
C LEU A 28 3.64 -8.21 -9.53
N PRO A 29 3.62 -8.88 -10.69
CA PRO A 29 2.60 -8.62 -11.72
C PRO A 29 1.21 -9.06 -11.23
N ARG A 30 0.18 -8.41 -11.75
CA ARG A 30 -1.21 -8.75 -11.50
C ARG A 30 -1.92 -8.96 -12.83
N THR A 31 -2.73 -10.02 -12.93
CA THR A 31 -3.56 -10.25 -14.11
C THR A 31 -4.84 -9.44 -14.07
N LEU A 32 -5.46 -9.20 -15.22
CA LEU A 32 -6.77 -8.54 -15.27
C LEU A 32 -7.81 -9.32 -14.45
N THR A 33 -7.84 -10.64 -14.58
CA THR A 33 -8.78 -11.49 -13.81
C THR A 33 -8.61 -11.30 -12.31
N ASP A 34 -7.37 -11.35 -11.82
CA ASP A 34 -7.07 -11.12 -10.40
C ASP A 34 -7.51 -9.73 -9.95
N LEU A 35 -7.27 -8.71 -10.76
CA LEU A 35 -7.67 -7.34 -10.42
C LEU A 35 -9.19 -7.17 -10.40
N TYR A 36 -9.91 -7.80 -11.33
CA TYR A 36 -11.38 -7.76 -11.31
C TYR A 36 -11.95 -8.46 -10.07
N GLU A 37 -11.38 -9.59 -9.69
CA GLU A 37 -11.82 -10.34 -8.50
C GLU A 37 -11.55 -9.61 -7.20
N ASN A 38 -10.52 -8.75 -7.16
CA ASN A 38 -10.04 -8.08 -5.95
C ASN A 38 -10.08 -6.55 -6.05
N VAL A 39 -10.87 -5.99 -6.97
CA VAL A 39 -10.93 -4.54 -7.18
C VAL A 39 -11.32 -3.77 -5.91
N TRP A 40 -12.14 -4.36 -5.06
CA TRP A 40 -12.59 -3.78 -3.80
C TRP A 40 -11.45 -3.54 -2.79
N GLU A 41 -10.30 -4.21 -2.95
CA GLU A 41 -9.12 -3.97 -2.11
C GLU A 41 -8.45 -2.63 -2.42
N PHE A 42 -8.66 -2.10 -3.63
CA PHE A 42 -7.91 -0.96 -4.14
C PHE A 42 -8.50 0.39 -3.76
N THR A 43 -7.59 1.31 -3.41
CA THR A 43 -7.81 2.75 -3.38
C THR A 43 -7.03 3.36 -4.52
N VAL A 44 -7.62 4.32 -5.21
CA VAL A 44 -7.05 4.95 -6.41
C VAL A 44 -7.04 6.46 -6.28
N VAL A 45 -6.10 7.08 -6.99
CA VAL A 45 -6.05 8.54 -7.19
C VAL A 45 -6.26 8.81 -8.67
N ALA A 46 -7.25 9.64 -8.97
CA ALA A 46 -7.59 10.05 -10.34
C ALA A 46 -7.41 11.55 -10.52
N GLU A 47 -6.90 11.94 -11.67
CA GLU A 47 -6.94 13.32 -12.13
C GLU A 47 -8.38 13.73 -12.49
N ASP A 48 -8.61 15.04 -12.65
CA ASP A 48 -9.96 15.58 -12.94
C ASP A 48 -10.53 15.02 -14.24
N GLU A 49 -9.68 14.65 -15.19
CA GLU A 49 -10.05 14.00 -16.44
C GLU A 49 -10.32 12.50 -16.33
N GLY A 50 -10.18 11.94 -15.13
CA GLY A 50 -10.45 10.53 -14.84
C GLY A 50 -9.28 9.57 -15.02
N ARG A 51 -8.12 10.04 -15.47
CA ARG A 51 -6.91 9.21 -15.59
C ARG A 51 -6.40 8.81 -14.21
N LEU A 52 -6.13 7.52 -14.00
CA LEU A 52 -5.54 7.06 -12.75
C LEU A 52 -4.04 7.34 -12.72
N VAL A 53 -3.60 7.92 -11.62
CA VAL A 53 -2.19 8.29 -11.39
C VAL A 53 -1.59 7.66 -10.16
N GLY A 54 -2.37 6.96 -9.36
CA GLY A 54 -1.89 6.23 -8.21
C GLY A 54 -2.88 5.18 -7.77
N CYS A 55 -2.37 4.14 -7.13
CA CYS A 55 -3.19 3.11 -6.51
C CYS A 55 -2.45 2.39 -5.38
N GLY A 56 -3.21 1.69 -4.57
CA GLY A 56 -2.70 0.78 -3.56
C GLY A 56 -3.82 -0.13 -3.09
N ALA A 57 -3.48 -1.27 -2.52
CA ALA A 57 -4.45 -2.25 -2.06
C ALA A 57 -4.23 -2.61 -0.59
N LEU A 58 -5.31 -2.87 0.11
CA LEU A 58 -5.32 -3.41 1.46
C LEU A 58 -5.84 -4.84 1.41
N LYS A 59 -4.95 -5.82 1.60
CA LYS A 59 -5.30 -7.23 1.63
C LYS A 59 -5.48 -7.71 3.05
N LEU A 60 -6.70 -8.15 3.37
CA LEU A 60 -7.03 -8.68 4.69
C LEU A 60 -6.55 -10.13 4.81
N TYR A 61 -5.84 -10.46 5.89
CA TYR A 61 -5.43 -11.84 6.18
C TYR A 61 -6.27 -12.48 7.29
N ASN A 62 -6.61 -11.70 8.29
CA ASN A 62 -7.47 -12.13 9.39
C ASN A 62 -8.05 -10.88 10.08
N GLN A 63 -8.68 -11.06 11.23
CA GLN A 63 -9.32 -9.96 11.96
C GLN A 63 -8.34 -8.96 12.58
N GLU A 64 -7.04 -9.24 12.54
CA GLU A 64 -6.03 -8.39 13.16
C GLU A 64 -5.01 -7.83 12.19
N VAL A 65 -4.76 -8.51 11.07
CA VAL A 65 -3.61 -8.23 10.19
C VAL A 65 -4.03 -8.03 8.75
N ALA A 66 -3.50 -6.99 8.13
CA ALA A 66 -3.62 -6.75 6.69
C ALA A 66 -2.27 -6.35 6.10
N GLU A 67 -2.16 -6.47 4.78
CA GLU A 67 -0.98 -6.10 4.00
C GLU A 67 -1.30 -4.98 3.03
N ILE A 68 -0.42 -3.98 2.96
CA ILE A 68 -0.41 -2.99 1.88
C ILE A 68 0.30 -3.59 0.69
N ARG A 69 -0.39 -3.65 -0.45
CA ARG A 69 0.10 -4.25 -1.70
C ARG A 69 -0.09 -3.30 -2.87
N SER A 70 0.68 -3.51 -3.93
CA SER A 70 0.51 -2.82 -5.21
C SER A 70 0.45 -1.30 -5.09
N LEU A 71 1.18 -0.73 -4.13
CA LEU A 71 1.25 0.72 -3.95
C LEU A 71 2.18 1.30 -5.01
N CYS A 72 1.62 2.07 -5.91
CA CYS A 72 2.39 2.72 -6.97
C CYS A 72 1.76 4.03 -7.43
N VAL A 73 2.62 4.88 -8.00
CA VAL A 73 2.25 6.20 -8.51
C VAL A 73 2.86 6.35 -9.90
N ASP A 74 2.15 7.02 -10.80
CA ASP A 74 2.65 7.33 -12.13
C ASP A 74 4.03 8.03 -12.02
N GLU A 75 5.01 7.59 -12.82
CA GLU A 75 6.38 8.08 -12.74
C GLU A 75 6.49 9.60 -12.87
N THR A 76 5.65 10.20 -13.70
CA THR A 76 5.67 11.64 -13.93
C THR A 76 5.22 12.45 -12.71
N LEU A 77 4.58 11.79 -11.75
CA LEU A 77 4.01 12.41 -10.56
C LEU A 77 4.64 11.94 -9.25
N LYS A 78 5.75 11.23 -9.33
CA LYS A 78 6.51 10.84 -8.14
C LYS A 78 6.94 12.06 -7.33
N SER A 79 7.08 11.87 -6.03
CA SER A 79 7.49 12.91 -5.06
C SER A 79 6.49 14.06 -4.86
N LYS A 80 5.26 13.92 -5.36
CA LYS A 80 4.18 14.89 -5.13
C LYS A 80 3.25 14.52 -3.97
N GLY A 81 3.59 13.48 -3.22
CA GLY A 81 2.81 13.07 -2.05
C GLY A 81 1.65 12.11 -2.34
N ILE A 82 1.41 11.74 -3.59
CA ILE A 82 0.30 10.86 -3.98
C ILE A 82 0.37 9.50 -3.28
N GLY A 83 1.56 8.88 -3.23
CA GLY A 83 1.73 7.60 -2.55
C GLY A 83 1.41 7.67 -1.06
N ARG A 84 1.73 8.80 -0.45
CA ARG A 84 1.41 9.05 0.95
C ARG A 84 -0.10 9.21 1.16
N GLU A 85 -0.79 9.92 0.28
CA GLU A 85 -2.25 10.06 0.34
C GLU A 85 -2.95 8.71 0.21
N VAL A 86 -2.51 7.87 -0.73
CA VAL A 86 -3.04 6.51 -0.87
C VAL A 86 -2.81 5.71 0.41
N MET A 87 -1.60 5.77 0.97
CA MET A 87 -1.26 5.09 2.21
C MET A 87 -2.18 5.54 3.36
N GLU A 88 -2.38 6.85 3.52
CA GLU A 88 -3.25 7.38 4.56
C GLU A 88 -4.67 6.82 4.45
N GLU A 89 -5.23 6.75 3.24
CA GLU A 89 -6.56 6.17 3.03
C GLU A 89 -6.60 4.67 3.34
N LEU A 90 -5.57 3.92 2.96
CA LEU A 90 -5.49 2.50 3.29
C LEU A 90 -5.39 2.26 4.80
N LEU A 91 -4.64 3.09 5.50
CA LEU A 91 -4.54 3.03 6.97
C LEU A 91 -5.86 3.42 7.65
N ASN A 92 -6.57 4.40 7.11
CA ASN A 92 -7.90 4.77 7.58
C ASN A 92 -8.87 3.60 7.43
N GLU A 93 -8.82 2.93 6.30
CA GLU A 93 -9.65 1.74 6.03
C GLU A 93 -9.30 0.60 7.00
N ALA A 94 -8.01 0.37 7.23
CA ALA A 94 -7.55 -0.64 8.18
C ALA A 94 -8.07 -0.36 9.60
N GLU A 95 -8.02 0.88 10.05
CA GLU A 95 -8.58 1.29 11.34
C GLU A 95 -10.09 1.10 11.39
N ALA A 96 -10.79 1.43 10.31
CA ALA A 96 -12.25 1.26 10.22
C ALA A 96 -12.66 -0.22 10.31
N PHE A 97 -11.83 -1.12 9.80
CA PHE A 97 -12.03 -2.57 9.96
C PHE A 97 -11.71 -3.08 11.37
N GLY A 98 -11.10 -2.28 12.22
CA GLY A 98 -10.67 -2.72 13.56
C GLY A 98 -9.40 -3.55 13.55
N LEU A 99 -8.59 -3.45 12.51
CA LEU A 99 -7.31 -4.15 12.43
C LEU A 99 -6.32 -3.60 13.45
N LYS A 100 -5.37 -4.45 13.86
CA LYS A 100 -4.31 -4.06 14.81
C LYS A 100 -2.99 -3.77 14.11
N THR A 101 -2.67 -4.54 13.09
CA THR A 101 -1.35 -4.51 12.44
C THR A 101 -1.49 -4.42 10.94
N VAL A 102 -0.71 -3.54 10.34
CA VAL A 102 -0.55 -3.44 8.89
C VAL A 102 0.92 -3.65 8.55
N PHE A 103 1.19 -4.44 7.52
CA PHE A 103 2.55 -4.66 7.06
C PHE A 103 2.65 -4.52 5.53
N ALA A 104 3.88 -4.46 5.05
CA ALA A 104 4.19 -4.47 3.63
C ALA A 104 5.52 -5.17 3.38
N LEU A 105 5.70 -5.72 2.20
CA LEU A 105 6.98 -6.17 1.68
C LEU A 105 7.44 -5.16 0.63
N THR A 106 8.64 -4.62 0.78
CA THR A 106 9.10 -3.51 -0.06
C THR A 106 10.60 -3.55 -0.30
N ILE A 107 11.03 -3.06 -1.47
CA ILE A 107 12.44 -2.76 -1.75
C ILE A 107 12.79 -1.32 -1.35
N ALA A 108 11.81 -0.52 -0.93
CA ALA A 108 11.98 0.88 -0.55
C ALA A 108 11.47 1.13 0.88
N PRO A 109 12.12 0.54 1.90
CA PRO A 109 11.65 0.64 3.29
C PRO A 109 11.64 2.06 3.82
N THR A 110 12.50 2.93 3.33
CA THR A 110 12.60 4.33 3.77
C THR A 110 11.28 5.09 3.61
N PHE A 111 10.55 4.85 2.51
CA PHE A 111 9.23 5.46 2.30
C PHE A 111 8.27 5.08 3.44
N PHE A 112 8.23 3.81 3.79
CA PHE A 112 7.38 3.30 4.87
C PHE A 112 7.82 3.78 6.25
N GLU A 113 9.14 3.81 6.49
CA GLU A 113 9.69 4.28 7.76
C GLU A 113 9.31 5.73 8.05
N LYS A 114 9.31 6.59 7.03
CA LYS A 114 8.86 7.99 7.14
C LYS A 114 7.39 8.11 7.52
N LEU A 115 6.60 7.08 7.28
CA LEU A 115 5.18 7.03 7.62
C LEU A 115 4.92 6.37 8.98
N GLY A 116 5.96 5.93 9.67
CA GLY A 116 5.85 5.32 10.99
C GLY A 116 5.93 3.80 11.01
N PHE A 117 6.21 3.16 9.87
CA PHE A 117 6.50 1.72 9.83
C PHE A 117 7.90 1.45 10.35
N ARG A 118 8.13 0.23 10.82
CA ARG A 118 9.46 -0.24 11.21
C ARG A 118 9.80 -1.53 10.49
N GLU A 119 11.07 -1.74 10.19
CA GLU A 119 11.56 -2.97 9.60
C GLU A 119 11.52 -4.11 10.63
N VAL A 120 11.08 -5.28 10.18
CA VAL A 120 11.00 -6.49 11.00
C VAL A 120 11.46 -7.70 10.18
N PRO A 121 11.84 -8.83 10.84
CA PRO A 121 12.15 -10.06 10.13
C PRO A 121 10.96 -10.54 9.31
N ARG A 122 11.21 -10.99 8.07
CA ARG A 122 10.17 -11.49 7.17
C ARG A 122 9.43 -12.69 7.73
N GLU A 123 10.10 -13.51 8.52
CA GLU A 123 9.57 -14.74 9.15
C GLU A 123 8.42 -14.47 10.11
N ARG A 124 8.23 -13.22 10.50
CA ARG A 124 7.17 -12.80 11.41
C ARG A 124 5.76 -12.94 10.81
N PHE A 125 5.62 -13.00 9.48
CA PHE A 125 4.34 -12.93 8.81
C PHE A 125 3.73 -14.28 8.45
N PRO A 126 2.39 -14.34 8.24
CA PRO A 126 1.67 -15.59 7.98
C PRO A 126 2.17 -16.32 6.73
N THR A 127 2.02 -17.63 6.72
CA THR A 127 2.38 -18.53 5.61
C THR A 127 1.78 -18.11 4.26
N LYS A 128 0.61 -17.43 4.26
CA LYS A 128 -0.01 -16.93 3.05
C LYS A 128 0.85 -15.94 2.27
N VAL A 129 1.62 -15.13 2.97
CA VAL A 129 2.57 -14.18 2.36
C VAL A 129 3.64 -14.94 1.59
N TRP A 130 4.11 -16.05 2.15
CA TRP A 130 5.15 -16.88 1.55
C TRP A 130 4.71 -17.55 0.25
N ARG A 131 3.42 -17.81 0.05
CA ARG A 131 2.92 -18.34 -1.23
C ARG A 131 3.18 -17.38 -2.38
N ASP A 132 2.96 -16.09 -2.15
CA ASP A 132 3.24 -15.08 -3.16
C ASP A 132 4.73 -14.97 -3.41
N CYS A 133 5.55 -15.06 -2.37
CA CYS A 133 7.01 -15.07 -2.48
C CYS A 133 7.51 -16.30 -3.24
N LEU A 134 6.93 -17.48 -3.02
CA LEU A 134 7.32 -18.71 -3.72
C LEU A 134 7.04 -18.64 -5.23
N ARG A 135 6.08 -17.84 -5.65
CA ARG A 135 5.75 -17.61 -7.06
C ARG A 135 6.57 -16.48 -7.69
N CYS A 136 7.31 -15.75 -6.87
CA CYS A 136 8.11 -14.61 -7.31
C CYS A 136 9.43 -15.10 -7.92
N GLU A 137 9.82 -14.55 -9.06
CA GLU A 137 11.11 -14.84 -9.70
C GLU A 137 12.31 -14.50 -8.80
N ARG A 138 12.10 -13.63 -7.82
CA ARG A 138 13.13 -13.17 -6.86
C ARG A 138 13.17 -13.97 -5.58
N TYR A 139 12.42 -15.06 -5.45
CA TYR A 139 12.30 -15.79 -4.19
C TYR A 139 13.65 -16.13 -3.55
N THR A 140 14.61 -16.59 -4.34
CA THR A 140 15.94 -17.02 -3.86
C THR A 140 16.93 -15.88 -3.63
N CYS A 141 16.67 -14.70 -4.21
CA CYS A 141 17.55 -13.52 -4.12
C CYS A 141 16.74 -12.25 -3.83
N CYS A 142 15.67 -12.40 -3.08
CA CYS A 142 14.76 -11.30 -2.77
C CYS A 142 15.44 -10.26 -1.86
N ASP A 143 15.44 -9.02 -2.31
CA ASP A 143 15.95 -7.86 -1.60
C ASP A 143 14.84 -7.08 -0.87
N GLU A 144 13.60 -7.57 -0.91
CA GLU A 144 12.49 -6.96 -0.19
C GLU A 144 12.66 -7.04 1.32
N LYS A 145 12.29 -5.96 1.97
CA LYS A 145 12.22 -5.85 3.43
C LYS A 145 10.78 -5.92 3.87
N ALA A 146 10.56 -6.51 5.04
CA ALA A 146 9.27 -6.48 5.70
C ALA A 146 9.20 -5.27 6.64
N VAL A 147 8.16 -4.49 6.51
CA VAL A 147 7.88 -3.34 7.37
C VAL A 147 6.51 -3.48 7.98
N THR A 148 6.34 -3.04 9.21
CA THR A 148 5.08 -3.17 9.95
C THR A 148 4.75 -1.93 10.75
N MET A 149 3.44 -1.72 10.97
CA MET A 149 2.92 -0.68 11.85
C MET A 149 1.81 -1.29 12.71
N GLU A 150 1.93 -1.07 14.03
CA GLU A 150 0.80 -1.27 14.94
C GLU A 150 -0.09 -0.03 14.83
N LEU A 151 -1.37 -0.20 14.49
CA LEU A 151 -2.26 0.94 14.26
C LEU A 151 -2.48 1.80 15.50
N ALA A 152 -2.37 1.20 16.70
CA ALA A 152 -2.45 1.96 17.96
C ALA A 152 -1.31 2.98 18.10
N ASP A 153 -0.18 2.74 17.45
CA ASP A 153 1.01 3.61 17.48
C ASP A 153 1.12 4.50 16.24
N ARG A 154 0.08 4.55 15.42
CA ARG A 154 0.08 5.34 14.18
C ARG A 154 0.32 6.80 14.48
N PRO A 155 1.29 7.45 13.77
CA PRO A 155 1.50 8.90 13.92
C PRO A 155 0.24 9.69 13.54
N THR A 156 0.09 10.85 14.16
CA THR A 156 -1.00 11.78 13.86
C THR A 156 -1.04 12.10 12.38
N LYS A 157 -2.23 12.11 11.79
CA LYS A 157 -2.41 12.42 10.38
C LYS A 157 -1.91 13.81 10.04
N LEU A 158 -1.31 13.93 8.87
CA LEU A 158 -0.96 15.23 8.34
C LEU A 158 -2.23 16.06 8.11
N GLY A 159 -2.18 17.29 8.59
CA GLY A 159 -3.30 18.22 8.43
C GLY A 159 -4.23 18.32 9.61
N GLU A 160 -4.02 17.55 10.67
CA GLU A 160 -4.65 17.83 11.95
C GLU A 160 -4.05 19.10 12.53
N SER A 161 -4.88 19.86 13.21
CA SER A 161 -4.57 21.25 13.53
C SER A 161 -3.34 21.43 14.41
N ALA A 162 -2.64 22.50 14.14
CA ALA A 162 -1.44 22.88 14.85
C ALA A 162 -1.53 22.97 16.38
N PRO A 163 -2.67 23.29 17.00
CA PRO A 163 -2.73 23.33 18.45
C PRO A 163 -2.34 22.03 19.12
N GLU A 164 -2.60 20.98 18.47
CA GLU A 164 -2.30 19.63 18.98
C GLU A 164 -0.85 19.24 18.77
N ALA A 165 -0.08 20.08 18.11
CA ALA A 165 1.33 19.79 17.90
C ALA A 165 2.10 19.63 19.22
N THR A 166 1.68 20.33 20.24
CA THR A 166 2.26 20.19 21.57
C THR A 166 1.89 18.87 22.22
N GLU A 167 0.67 18.46 22.02
CA GLU A 167 0.22 17.15 22.50
C GLU A 167 0.83 16.03 21.67
N VAL A 168 1.00 16.25 20.40
CA VAL A 168 1.66 15.30 19.49
C VAL A 168 3.10 15.03 19.93
N SER A 169 3.77 16.03 20.47
CA SER A 169 5.13 15.86 20.97
C SER A 169 5.22 15.05 22.24
N SER A 170 4.13 14.82 22.87
CA SER A 170 4.07 14.09 24.14
C SER A 170 4.02 12.57 23.97
#